data_0717ba110ade3a245e2d58b7ae1153e4
#
_entry.id   0717ba110ade3a245e2d58b7ae1153e4
#
_cell.length_a   1.000
_cell.length_b   1.000
_cell.length_c   1.000
_cell.angle_alpha   90.00
_cell.angle_beta   90.00
_cell.angle_gamma   90.00
#
_symmetry.space_group_name_H-M   'P 1'
#
loop_
_entity.id
_entity.type
_entity.pdbx_description
1 polymer ?
#
loop_
_entity_poly.entity_id
_entity_poly.type
_entity_poly.pdbx_seq_one_letter_code
_entity_poly.pdbx_strand_id
1 'polypeptide(L)'
;AETYQALAAEQMDSVAMAIYQMKQEQALIIGDQTGVGKGRQMAALIRWAVQRGEKPVFITQKADLFSDIYRDLVDVGSGDLVPFIFNSDGAMVDSKGNTVHKPLSSAEMAKVFASGALPEEYDFAVLTYSQVNTGDAVSQQEMEEAAKKSGARTKKSKNVKNGKATPKATFLRAIAKDNYLFLDESHTAAGSSNTGAYLQSILRGAKAATFASATFA
;
A
#
# COMPACT_ATOMS: atom_id res chain seq x y z
N ALA A 1 -9.48 9.34 -22.18
CA ALA A 1 -10.49 8.62 -22.99
C ALA A 1 -10.44 7.10 -22.72
N GLU A 2 -9.25 6.48 -22.67
CA GLU A 2 -9.09 5.02 -22.51
C GLU A 2 -9.55 4.49 -21.16
N THR A 3 -9.35 5.23 -20.08
CA THR A 3 -9.76 4.80 -18.72
C THR A 3 -11.28 4.62 -18.60
N TYR A 4 -12.08 5.41 -19.33
CA TYR A 4 -13.55 5.32 -19.31
C TYR A 4 -14.10 4.06 -20.01
N GLN A 5 -13.29 3.37 -20.81
CA GLN A 5 -13.69 2.11 -21.44
C GLN A 5 -13.34 0.89 -20.58
N ALA A 6 -12.42 1.05 -19.61
CA ALA A 6 -11.95 -0.02 -18.75
C ALA A 6 -12.77 -0.20 -17.46
N LEU A 7 -13.57 0.80 -17.08
CA LEU A 7 -14.36 0.80 -15.84
C LEU A 7 -15.85 0.79 -16.16
N ALA A 8 -16.61 0.00 -15.43
CA ALA A 8 -18.08 0.08 -15.40
C ALA A 8 -18.54 1.38 -14.74
N ALA A 9 -19.79 1.78 -14.96
CA ALA A 9 -20.33 3.03 -14.43
C ALA A 9 -20.20 3.15 -12.92
N GLU A 10 -20.54 2.08 -12.19
CA GLU A 10 -20.45 2.01 -10.72
C GLU A 10 -19.00 2.13 -10.24
N GLN A 11 -18.06 1.57 -10.98
CA GLN A 11 -16.63 1.68 -10.68
C GLN A 11 -16.13 3.12 -10.90
N MET A 12 -16.62 3.79 -11.94
CA MET A 12 -16.31 5.19 -12.20
C MET A 12 -16.81 6.10 -11.09
N ASP A 13 -18.01 5.86 -10.59
CA ASP A 13 -18.58 6.62 -9.47
C ASP A 13 -17.76 6.43 -8.20
N SER A 14 -17.37 5.20 -7.88
CA SER A 14 -16.50 4.89 -6.74
C SER A 14 -15.14 5.57 -6.85
N VAL A 15 -14.51 5.52 -8.03
CA VAL A 15 -13.21 6.18 -8.30
C VAL A 15 -13.36 7.69 -8.20
N ALA A 16 -14.41 8.28 -8.76
CA ALA A 16 -14.66 9.72 -8.69
C ALA A 16 -14.86 10.18 -7.23
N MET A 17 -15.61 9.42 -6.44
CA MET A 17 -15.81 9.68 -5.02
C MET A 17 -14.48 9.58 -4.25
N ALA A 18 -13.67 8.55 -4.52
CA ALA A 18 -12.35 8.39 -3.90
C ALA A 18 -11.45 9.58 -4.23
N ILE A 19 -11.38 10.01 -5.49
CA ILE A 19 -10.61 11.18 -5.91
C ILE A 19 -11.11 12.45 -5.22
N TYR A 20 -12.42 12.62 -5.09
CA TYR A 20 -12.99 13.77 -4.39
C TYR A 20 -12.54 13.80 -2.93
N GLN A 21 -12.66 12.69 -2.20
CA GLN A 21 -12.23 12.59 -0.81
C GLN A 21 -10.70 12.78 -0.67
N MET A 22 -9.92 12.18 -1.55
CA MET A 22 -8.46 12.32 -1.54
C MET A 22 -8.01 13.76 -1.75
N LYS A 23 -8.72 14.55 -2.58
CA LYS A 23 -8.47 16.00 -2.74
C LYS A 23 -8.77 16.81 -1.49
N GLN A 24 -9.62 16.29 -0.60
CA GLN A 24 -9.92 16.88 0.71
C GLN A 24 -9.02 16.31 1.83
N GLU A 25 -7.98 15.55 1.46
CA GLU A 25 -7.08 14.84 2.40
C GLU A 25 -7.85 13.90 3.34
N GLN A 26 -8.91 13.29 2.83
CA GLN A 26 -9.78 12.38 3.56
C GLN A 26 -9.62 10.94 3.07
N ALA A 27 -10.03 9.99 3.91
CA ALA A 27 -10.07 8.59 3.55
C ALA A 27 -11.43 8.19 2.97
N LEU A 28 -11.41 7.19 2.06
CA LEU A 28 -12.61 6.51 1.56
C LEU A 28 -12.50 5.01 1.76
N ILE A 29 -13.63 4.37 2.04
CA ILE A 29 -13.76 2.91 2.08
C ILE A 29 -14.61 2.48 0.89
N ILE A 30 -14.04 1.62 0.03
CA ILE A 30 -14.74 0.93 -1.06
C ILE A 30 -15.17 -0.43 -0.53
N GLY A 31 -16.45 -0.53 -0.14
CA GLY A 31 -17.04 -1.71 0.52
C GLY A 31 -17.76 -2.65 -0.44
N ASP A 32 -17.37 -2.69 -1.71
CA ASP A 32 -18.04 -3.48 -2.74
C ASP A 32 -17.86 -4.98 -2.53
N GLN A 33 -18.85 -5.78 -2.95
CA GLN A 33 -18.80 -7.23 -2.90
C GLN A 33 -17.60 -7.78 -3.72
N THR A 34 -17.25 -9.03 -3.46
CA THR A 34 -16.23 -9.74 -4.25
C THR A 34 -16.63 -9.79 -5.72
N GLY A 35 -15.70 -9.55 -6.63
CA GLY A 35 -15.94 -9.64 -8.09
C GLY A 35 -16.38 -8.36 -8.79
N VAL A 36 -16.69 -7.28 -8.08
CA VAL A 36 -17.06 -5.97 -8.70
C VAL A 36 -15.85 -5.17 -9.23
N GLY A 37 -14.66 -5.77 -9.31
CA GLY A 37 -13.49 -5.14 -9.91
C GLY A 37 -12.84 -4.06 -9.06
N LYS A 38 -12.77 -4.26 -7.73
CA LYS A 38 -12.04 -3.36 -6.80
C LYS A 38 -10.58 -3.14 -7.21
N GLY A 39 -9.91 -4.17 -7.75
CA GLY A 39 -8.55 -4.05 -8.26
C GLY A 39 -8.43 -2.99 -9.35
N ARG A 40 -9.35 -2.96 -10.32
CA ARG A 40 -9.38 -1.92 -11.37
C ARG A 40 -9.63 -0.52 -10.82
N GLN A 41 -10.48 -0.39 -9.80
CA GLN A 41 -10.70 0.89 -9.12
C GLN A 41 -9.39 1.35 -8.44
N MET A 42 -8.68 0.46 -7.74
CA MET A 42 -7.38 0.76 -7.15
C MET A 42 -6.32 1.11 -8.21
N ALA A 43 -6.26 0.38 -9.33
CA ALA A 43 -5.37 0.68 -10.45
C ALA A 43 -5.65 2.07 -11.05
N ALA A 44 -6.93 2.44 -11.21
CA ALA A 44 -7.32 3.77 -11.67
C ALA A 44 -6.90 4.88 -10.70
N LEU A 45 -6.97 4.64 -9.38
CA LEU A 45 -6.53 5.57 -8.36
C LEU A 45 -5.00 5.71 -8.32
N ILE A 46 -4.25 4.60 -8.47
CA ILE A 46 -2.78 4.62 -8.61
C ILE A 46 -2.40 5.46 -9.83
N ARG A 47 -3.01 5.18 -11.00
CA ARG A 47 -2.79 5.97 -12.22
C ARG A 47 -3.05 7.45 -12.00
N TRP A 48 -4.18 7.80 -11.37
CA TRP A 48 -4.54 9.19 -11.10
C TRP A 48 -3.49 9.87 -10.22
N ALA A 49 -2.99 9.22 -9.17
CA ALA A 49 -1.98 9.77 -8.29
C ALA A 49 -0.65 9.98 -9.02
N VAL A 50 -0.18 8.97 -9.78
CA VAL A 50 1.06 9.06 -10.56
C VAL A 50 1.01 10.17 -11.62
N GLN A 51 -0.11 10.32 -12.32
CA GLN A 51 -0.31 11.42 -13.30
C GLN A 51 -0.24 12.83 -12.67
N ARG A 52 -0.33 12.93 -11.35
CA ARG A 52 -0.16 14.17 -10.58
C ARG A 52 1.25 14.35 -10.02
N GLY A 53 2.17 13.46 -10.39
CA GLY A 53 3.54 13.48 -9.89
C GLY A 53 3.71 12.90 -8.48
N GLU A 54 2.67 12.23 -7.95
CA GLU A 54 2.74 11.54 -6.66
C GLU A 54 3.29 10.12 -6.84
N LYS A 55 3.88 9.56 -5.80
CA LYS A 55 4.40 8.18 -5.78
C LYS A 55 3.64 7.33 -4.77
N PRO A 56 2.40 6.92 -5.06
CA PRO A 56 1.52 6.26 -4.09
C PRO A 56 2.08 4.94 -3.58
N VAL A 57 1.58 4.51 -2.43
CA VAL A 57 1.93 3.22 -1.81
C VAL A 57 0.72 2.31 -1.83
N PHE A 58 0.83 1.16 -2.51
CA PHE A 58 -0.19 0.12 -2.56
C PHE A 58 0.16 -1.01 -1.58
N ILE A 59 -0.79 -1.38 -0.73
CA ILE A 59 -0.63 -2.41 0.31
C ILE A 59 -1.70 -3.48 0.12
N THR A 60 -1.29 -4.75 0.05
CA THR A 60 -2.21 -5.88 -0.09
C THR A 60 -1.85 -7.04 0.85
N GLN A 61 -2.66 -8.09 0.86
CA GLN A 61 -2.52 -9.21 1.79
C GLN A 61 -1.33 -10.12 1.45
N LYS A 62 -1.14 -10.45 0.17
CA LYS A 62 -0.17 -11.45 -0.32
C LYS A 62 0.58 -10.93 -1.54
N ALA A 63 1.83 -11.37 -1.71
CA ALA A 63 2.67 -11.00 -2.85
C ALA A 63 2.12 -11.50 -4.21
N ASP A 64 1.39 -12.61 -4.21
CA ASP A 64 0.73 -13.12 -5.43
C ASP A 64 -0.24 -12.11 -6.05
N LEU A 65 -0.86 -11.27 -5.23
CA LEU A 65 -1.77 -10.21 -5.67
C LEU A 65 -1.08 -9.03 -6.38
N PHE A 66 0.26 -9.00 -6.38
CA PHE A 66 1.00 -7.99 -7.15
C PHE A 66 0.80 -8.15 -8.66
N SER A 67 0.67 -9.40 -9.14
CA SER A 67 0.35 -9.67 -10.54
C SER A 67 -1.08 -9.26 -10.90
N ASP A 68 -2.00 -9.36 -9.95
CA ASP A 68 -3.39 -8.93 -10.15
C ASP A 68 -3.48 -7.42 -10.30
N ILE A 69 -2.83 -6.64 -9.43
CA ILE A 69 -2.82 -5.17 -9.59
C ILE A 69 -2.07 -4.74 -10.86
N TYR A 70 -1.01 -5.47 -11.27
CA TYR A 70 -0.34 -5.20 -12.54
C TYR A 70 -1.29 -5.42 -13.73
N ARG A 71 -2.03 -6.53 -13.77
CA ARG A 71 -3.04 -6.79 -14.80
C ARG A 71 -4.09 -5.67 -14.84
N ASP A 72 -4.59 -5.26 -13.68
CA ASP A 72 -5.57 -4.19 -13.57
C ASP A 72 -4.99 -2.83 -14.01
N LEU A 73 -3.70 -2.56 -13.78
CA LEU A 73 -2.99 -1.38 -14.32
C LEU A 73 -2.91 -1.44 -15.86
N VAL A 74 -2.60 -2.59 -16.44
CA VAL A 74 -2.63 -2.79 -17.90
C VAL A 74 -4.02 -2.51 -18.46
N ASP A 75 -5.06 -3.04 -17.82
CA ASP A 75 -6.46 -2.86 -18.23
C ASP A 75 -6.89 -1.38 -18.22
N VAL A 76 -6.38 -0.57 -17.28
CA VAL A 76 -6.67 0.88 -17.25
C VAL A 76 -5.67 1.71 -18.08
N GLY A 77 -4.83 1.08 -18.89
CA GLY A 77 -3.88 1.76 -19.78
C GLY A 77 -2.67 2.36 -19.04
N SER A 78 -2.18 1.70 -18.01
CA SER A 78 -1.04 2.12 -17.19
C SER A 78 -0.08 0.96 -16.89
N GLY A 79 0.04 0.01 -17.81
CA GLY A 79 0.97 -1.12 -17.69
C GLY A 79 2.45 -0.73 -17.83
N ASP A 80 2.74 0.52 -18.17
CA ASP A 80 4.07 1.13 -18.25
C ASP A 80 4.60 1.63 -16.91
N LEU A 81 3.75 1.71 -15.87
CA LEU A 81 4.16 2.14 -14.54
C LEU A 81 5.12 1.15 -13.89
N VAL A 82 6.19 1.67 -13.32
CA VAL A 82 7.27 0.88 -12.71
C VAL A 82 7.11 0.81 -11.19
N PRO A 83 6.80 -0.37 -10.62
CA PRO A 83 6.64 -0.54 -9.18
C PRO A 83 7.97 -0.73 -8.45
N PHE A 84 8.12 -0.13 -7.29
CA PHE A 84 9.11 -0.54 -6.29
C PHE A 84 8.51 -1.66 -5.43
N ILE A 85 9.02 -2.87 -5.57
CA ILE A 85 8.52 -4.05 -4.87
C ILE A 85 9.28 -4.24 -3.55
N PHE A 86 8.59 -4.07 -2.42
CA PHE A 86 9.16 -4.20 -1.08
C PHE A 86 9.45 -5.64 -0.65
N ASN A 87 8.67 -6.58 -1.18
CA ASN A 87 8.77 -7.99 -0.84
C ASN A 87 9.88 -8.65 -1.67
N SER A 88 10.84 -9.29 -1.03
CA SER A 88 11.94 -10.00 -1.72
C SER A 88 11.48 -11.22 -2.52
N ASP A 89 10.33 -11.77 -2.19
CA ASP A 89 9.67 -12.89 -2.84
C ASP A 89 8.55 -12.47 -3.80
N GLY A 90 8.30 -11.16 -3.94
CA GLY A 90 7.24 -10.62 -4.77
C GLY A 90 7.75 -10.34 -6.20
N ALA A 91 7.26 -11.07 -7.20
CA ALA A 91 7.43 -10.73 -8.60
C ALA A 91 6.07 -10.45 -9.23
N MET A 92 6.02 -9.58 -10.24
CA MET A 92 4.83 -9.39 -11.07
C MET A 92 5.00 -10.14 -12.37
N VAL A 93 3.96 -10.90 -12.74
CA VAL A 93 3.94 -11.65 -14.00
C VAL A 93 2.79 -11.15 -14.89
N ASP A 94 3.00 -11.22 -16.19
CA ASP A 94 1.97 -10.95 -17.19
C ASP A 94 0.97 -12.12 -17.31
N SER A 95 -0.04 -11.97 -18.15
CA SER A 95 -1.05 -13.01 -18.43
C SER A 95 -0.48 -14.28 -19.07
N LYS A 96 0.77 -14.24 -19.57
CA LYS A 96 1.49 -15.37 -20.15
C LYS A 96 2.43 -16.03 -19.15
N GLY A 97 2.54 -15.52 -17.93
CA GLY A 97 3.44 -15.98 -16.89
C GLY A 97 4.87 -15.46 -16.99
N ASN A 98 5.15 -14.50 -17.87
CA ASN A 98 6.48 -13.89 -17.94
C ASN A 98 6.64 -12.86 -16.81
N THR A 99 7.80 -12.88 -16.15
CA THR A 99 8.14 -11.87 -15.15
C THR A 99 8.34 -10.51 -15.81
N VAL A 100 7.53 -9.52 -15.43
CA VAL A 100 7.59 -8.14 -15.92
C VAL A 100 8.29 -7.20 -14.95
N HIS A 101 8.07 -7.40 -13.66
CA HIS A 101 8.78 -6.68 -12.59
C HIS A 101 9.24 -7.65 -11.51
N LYS A 102 10.44 -7.41 -11.00
CA LYS A 102 11.03 -8.20 -9.92
C LYS A 102 11.58 -7.28 -8.83
N PRO A 103 11.64 -7.74 -7.57
CA PRO A 103 12.26 -6.99 -6.50
C PRO A 103 13.76 -6.81 -6.76
N LEU A 104 14.31 -5.76 -6.18
CA LEU A 104 15.75 -5.55 -6.11
C LEU A 104 16.43 -6.65 -5.29
N SER A 105 17.72 -6.88 -5.52
CA SER A 105 18.53 -7.70 -4.63
C SER A 105 18.58 -7.11 -3.21
N SER A 106 18.85 -7.93 -2.20
CA SER A 106 18.93 -7.46 -0.81
C SER A 106 19.93 -6.33 -0.60
N ALA A 107 21.03 -6.31 -1.36
CA ALA A 107 22.04 -5.26 -1.29
C ALA A 107 21.56 -3.95 -1.89
N GLU A 108 20.88 -3.98 -3.04
CA GLU A 108 20.27 -2.81 -3.68
C GLU A 108 19.12 -2.26 -2.83
N MET A 109 18.26 -3.14 -2.32
CA MET A 109 17.17 -2.79 -1.42
C MET A 109 17.68 -2.06 -0.17
N ALA A 110 18.79 -2.53 0.43
CA ALA A 110 19.39 -1.87 1.58
C ALA A 110 19.88 -0.45 1.25
N LYS A 111 20.42 -0.22 0.05
CA LYS A 111 20.81 1.12 -0.42
C LYS A 111 19.60 2.04 -0.57
N VAL A 112 18.52 1.56 -1.16
CA VAL A 112 17.28 2.32 -1.30
C VAL A 112 16.69 2.67 0.07
N PHE A 113 16.66 1.72 1.01
CA PHE A 113 16.19 2.03 2.37
C PHE A 113 17.06 3.07 3.08
N ALA A 114 18.37 3.05 2.84
CA ALA A 114 19.29 4.03 3.43
C ALA A 114 19.15 5.43 2.80
N SER A 115 18.70 5.55 1.55
CA SER A 115 18.48 6.85 0.90
C SER A 115 17.31 7.64 1.49
N GLY A 116 16.33 6.95 2.09
CA GLY A 116 15.17 7.57 2.70
C GLY A 116 14.10 8.09 1.72
N ALA A 117 14.29 7.90 0.42
CA ALA A 117 13.35 8.33 -0.62
C ALA A 117 13.19 7.26 -1.70
N LEU A 118 12.00 7.17 -2.29
CA LEU A 118 11.75 6.30 -3.43
C LEU A 118 12.52 6.85 -4.65
N PRO A 119 13.39 6.03 -5.30
CA PRO A 119 14.13 6.47 -6.48
C PRO A 119 13.21 6.93 -7.61
N GLU A 120 13.73 7.82 -8.47
CA GLU A 120 12.92 8.48 -9.52
C GLU A 120 12.40 7.50 -10.57
N GLU A 121 13.12 6.42 -10.82
CA GLU A 121 12.73 5.36 -11.77
C GLU A 121 11.49 4.56 -11.36
N TYR A 122 11.02 4.69 -10.12
CA TYR A 122 9.80 4.03 -9.66
C TYR A 122 8.64 5.01 -9.56
N ASP A 123 7.49 4.62 -10.09
CA ASP A 123 6.27 5.43 -10.09
C ASP A 123 5.43 5.24 -8.82
N PHE A 124 5.48 4.05 -8.22
CA PHE A 124 4.76 3.72 -6.99
C PHE A 124 5.46 2.61 -6.20
N ALA A 125 5.08 2.43 -4.95
CA ALA A 125 5.57 1.33 -4.14
C ALA A 125 4.48 0.28 -3.91
N VAL A 126 4.86 -1.01 -3.88
CA VAL A 126 3.96 -2.11 -3.57
C VAL A 126 4.53 -3.01 -2.49
N LEU A 127 3.69 -3.34 -1.50
CA LEU A 127 4.08 -4.20 -0.38
C LEU A 127 2.89 -4.96 0.20
N THR A 128 3.21 -6.00 0.98
CA THR A 128 2.19 -6.72 1.75
C THR A 128 2.09 -6.18 3.17
N TYR A 129 0.97 -6.42 3.86
CA TYR A 129 0.80 -6.06 5.27
C TYR A 129 1.87 -6.66 6.19
N SER A 130 2.45 -7.81 5.84
CA SER A 130 3.57 -8.39 6.59
C SER A 130 4.83 -7.50 6.57
N GLN A 131 5.03 -6.73 5.52
CA GLN A 131 6.15 -5.78 5.39
C GLN A 131 5.93 -4.51 6.22
N VAL A 132 4.68 -4.11 6.43
CA VAL A 132 4.32 -3.01 7.33
C VAL A 132 4.76 -3.32 8.77
N ASN A 133 4.63 -4.57 9.21
CA ASN A 133 5.09 -5.03 10.52
C ASN A 133 6.61 -4.92 10.74
N THR A 134 7.39 -4.87 9.67
CA THR A 134 8.84 -4.61 9.72
C THR A 134 9.15 -3.12 9.64
N GLY A 135 8.15 -2.31 9.52
CA GLY A 135 8.18 -0.88 9.55
C GLY A 135 8.46 -0.37 10.96
N ASP A 136 8.23 0.77 11.26
CA ASP A 136 8.65 1.58 12.34
C ASP A 136 8.57 0.99 13.76
N ALA A 137 9.53 1.34 14.56
CA ALA A 137 9.33 1.40 15.99
C ALA A 137 8.35 2.57 16.28
N VAL A 138 7.07 2.31 16.20
CA VAL A 138 6.14 3.00 17.09
C VAL A 138 6.78 2.83 18.47
N SER A 139 6.98 3.91 19.20
CA SER A 139 7.68 3.82 20.47
C SER A 139 7.03 2.69 21.26
N GLN A 140 7.81 1.90 21.96
CA GLN A 140 7.27 0.78 22.74
C GLN A 140 6.12 1.27 23.64
N GLN A 141 6.15 2.53 24.05
CA GLN A 141 5.09 3.22 24.78
C GLN A 141 3.79 3.36 23.99
N GLU A 142 3.83 3.78 22.72
CA GLU A 142 2.62 3.87 21.89
C GLU A 142 2.01 2.51 21.59
N MET A 143 2.84 1.47 21.45
CA MET A 143 2.38 0.08 21.29
C MET A 143 1.77 -0.46 22.60
N GLU A 144 2.35 -0.16 23.73
CA GLU A 144 1.83 -0.55 25.05
C GLU A 144 0.52 0.20 25.37
N GLU A 145 0.41 1.48 25.01
CA GLU A 145 -0.83 2.25 25.16
C GLU A 145 -1.94 1.76 24.23
N ALA A 146 -1.62 1.45 22.97
CA ALA A 146 -2.58 0.88 22.03
C ALA A 146 -3.05 -0.52 22.48
N ALA A 147 -2.13 -1.33 23.00
CA ALA A 147 -2.44 -2.65 23.54
C ALA A 147 -3.27 -2.59 24.83
N LYS A 148 -2.98 -1.66 25.73
CA LYS A 148 -3.80 -1.42 26.94
C LYS A 148 -5.22 -1.01 26.58
N LYS A 149 -5.40 -0.18 25.56
CA LYS A 149 -6.73 0.25 25.08
C LYS A 149 -7.51 -0.87 24.40
N SER A 150 -6.83 -1.84 23.79
CA SER A 150 -7.46 -2.93 23.02
C SER A 150 -7.50 -4.29 23.76
N GLY A 151 -6.93 -4.39 24.96
CA GLY A 151 -6.85 -5.65 25.72
C GLY A 151 -5.91 -6.70 25.11
N ALA A 152 -5.07 -6.33 24.13
CA ALA A 152 -4.18 -7.23 23.43
C ALA A 152 -2.83 -7.40 24.16
N ARG A 153 -2.25 -8.61 24.10
CA ARG A 153 -0.89 -8.87 24.59
C ARG A 153 0.15 -8.39 23.58
N THR A 154 1.00 -7.44 23.97
CA THR A 154 2.13 -6.99 23.13
C THR A 154 3.21 -8.07 23.05
N LYS A 155 3.56 -8.52 21.85
CA LYS A 155 4.83 -9.20 21.60
C LYS A 155 5.88 -8.13 21.29
N LYS A 156 7.07 -8.22 21.91
CA LYS A 156 8.20 -7.34 21.60
C LYS A 156 8.45 -7.32 20.10
N SER A 157 8.41 -6.14 19.49
CA SER A 157 8.69 -5.96 18.07
C SER A 157 10.12 -6.37 17.75
N LYS A 158 10.31 -7.25 16.77
CA LYS A 158 11.64 -7.66 16.29
C LYS A 158 12.38 -6.54 15.53
N ASN A 159 11.74 -5.39 15.34
CA ASN A 159 12.15 -4.32 14.43
C ASN A 159 12.86 -3.15 15.09
N VAL A 160 13.08 -3.24 16.40
CA VAL A 160 13.87 -2.27 17.15
C VAL A 160 15.19 -2.92 17.54
N LYS A 161 16.24 -2.64 16.78
CA LYS A 161 17.60 -2.90 17.23
C LYS A 161 18.03 -1.69 18.08
N ASN A 162 18.25 -1.93 19.39
CA ASN A 162 18.75 -0.92 20.32
C ASN A 162 17.91 0.38 20.43
N GLY A 163 16.57 0.27 20.38
CA GLY A 163 15.67 1.42 20.52
C GLY A 163 15.59 2.35 19.29
N LYS A 164 16.24 2.00 18.17
CA LYS A 164 16.20 2.78 16.93
C LYS A 164 15.42 2.05 15.84
N ALA A 165 14.65 2.81 15.05
CA ALA A 165 13.96 2.30 13.87
C ALA A 165 14.96 1.70 12.87
N THR A 166 14.57 0.62 12.19
CA THR A 166 15.39 0.06 11.10
C THR A 166 15.37 1.00 9.89
N PRO A 167 16.40 0.98 9.00
CA PRO A 167 16.39 1.76 7.77
C PRO A 167 15.13 1.51 6.92
N LYS A 168 14.67 0.26 6.85
CA LYS A 168 13.44 -0.12 6.15
C LYS A 168 12.21 0.56 6.76
N ALA A 169 12.13 0.62 8.08
CA ALA A 169 11.05 1.27 8.80
C ALA A 169 11.01 2.78 8.54
N THR A 170 12.17 3.42 8.64
CA THR A 170 12.32 4.84 8.36
C THR A 170 11.94 5.16 6.92
N PHE A 171 12.38 4.33 5.98
CA PHE A 171 12.06 4.47 4.57
C PHE A 171 10.56 4.36 4.30
N LEU A 172 9.88 3.32 4.84
CA LEU A 172 8.44 3.14 4.66
C LEU A 172 7.64 4.34 5.19
N ARG A 173 8.03 4.86 6.36
CA ARG A 173 7.41 6.08 6.91
C ARG A 173 7.65 7.29 6.00
N ALA A 174 8.85 7.43 5.46
CA ALA A 174 9.20 8.54 4.60
C ALA A 174 8.39 8.53 3.29
N ILE A 175 8.27 7.38 2.62
CA ILE A 175 7.52 7.29 1.35
C ILE A 175 5.99 7.34 1.55
N ALA A 176 5.49 6.99 2.73
CA ALA A 176 4.07 7.09 3.05
C ALA A 176 3.65 8.50 3.49
N LYS A 177 4.61 9.28 4.01
CA LYS A 177 4.35 10.63 4.51
C LYS A 177 3.95 11.56 3.37
N ASP A 178 2.88 12.33 3.59
CA ASP A 178 2.35 13.30 2.64
C ASP A 178 2.02 12.69 1.25
N ASN A 179 1.72 11.37 1.22
CA ASN A 179 1.44 10.61 0.01
C ASN A 179 0.10 9.86 0.10
N TYR A 180 -0.36 9.31 -1.02
CA TYR A 180 -1.59 8.51 -1.08
C TYR A 180 -1.30 7.04 -0.75
N LEU A 181 -2.16 6.46 0.11
CA LEU A 181 -2.11 5.05 0.48
C LEU A 181 -3.33 4.31 -0.06
N PHE A 182 -3.11 3.21 -0.75
CA PHE A 182 -4.13 2.34 -1.29
C PHE A 182 -4.03 0.97 -0.61
N LEU A 183 -5.07 0.59 0.14
CA LEU A 183 -5.08 -0.60 0.97
C LEU A 183 -6.12 -1.59 0.45
N ASP A 184 -5.63 -2.64 -0.20
CA ASP A 184 -6.48 -3.73 -0.67
C ASP A 184 -6.63 -4.81 0.40
N GLU A 185 -7.79 -5.51 0.43
CA GLU A 185 -8.14 -6.48 1.47
C GLU A 185 -7.91 -5.96 2.89
N SER A 186 -8.31 -4.69 3.13
CA SER A 186 -7.99 -3.92 4.33
C SER A 186 -8.55 -4.52 5.63
N HIS A 187 -9.54 -5.40 5.55
CA HIS A 187 -10.05 -6.16 6.70
C HIS A 187 -8.96 -6.98 7.41
N THR A 188 -7.92 -7.41 6.68
CA THR A 188 -6.78 -8.16 7.24
C THR A 188 -5.91 -7.32 8.17
N ALA A 189 -5.95 -6.02 8.02
CA ALA A 189 -5.25 -5.05 8.87
C ALA A 189 -6.14 -4.50 9.98
N ALA A 190 -7.43 -4.81 9.96
CA ALA A 190 -8.37 -4.42 11.01
C ALA A 190 -8.12 -5.24 12.29
N GLY A 191 -8.16 -4.58 13.43
CA GLY A 191 -8.02 -5.22 14.73
C GLY A 191 -6.81 -4.78 15.54
N SER A 192 -6.68 -5.35 16.75
CA SER A 192 -5.67 -5.02 17.75
C SER A 192 -4.29 -5.68 17.51
N SER A 193 -3.96 -6.02 16.26
CA SER A 193 -2.68 -6.61 15.91
C SER A 193 -1.58 -5.55 15.84
N ASN A 194 -0.31 -5.99 15.98
CA ASN A 194 0.85 -5.11 15.79
C ASN A 194 0.83 -4.47 14.38
N THR A 195 0.38 -5.21 13.36
CA THR A 195 0.21 -4.69 11.99
C THR A 195 -0.77 -3.52 11.95
N GLY A 196 -1.91 -3.64 12.64
CA GLY A 196 -2.90 -2.56 12.72
C GLY A 196 -2.36 -1.31 13.39
N ALA A 197 -1.61 -1.44 14.49
CA ALA A 197 -0.99 -0.30 15.18
C ALA A 197 0.05 0.40 14.31
N TYR A 198 0.89 -0.35 13.60
CA TYR A 198 1.86 0.20 12.65
C TYR A 198 1.19 0.91 11.48
N LEU A 199 0.17 0.28 10.90
CA LEU A 199 -0.58 0.86 9.80
C LEU A 199 -1.22 2.20 10.19
N GLN A 200 -1.81 2.27 11.39
CA GLN A 200 -2.35 3.52 11.93
C GLN A 200 -1.30 4.62 12.05
N SER A 201 -0.06 4.27 12.45
CA SER A 201 1.02 5.27 12.56
C SER A 201 1.43 5.81 11.19
N ILE A 202 1.44 4.98 10.16
CA ILE A 202 1.74 5.37 8.77
C ILE A 202 0.60 6.21 8.20
N LEU A 203 -0.65 5.78 8.41
CA LEU A 203 -1.86 6.48 7.95
C LEU A 203 -1.99 7.91 8.51
N ARG A 204 -1.55 8.14 9.75
CA ARG A 204 -1.56 9.49 10.36
C ARG A 204 -0.66 10.49 9.63
N GLY A 205 0.37 10.01 8.95
CA GLY A 205 1.28 10.86 8.16
C GLY A 205 0.92 10.91 6.68
N ALA A 206 -0.02 10.10 6.22
CA ALA A 206 -0.42 10.06 4.83
C ALA A 206 -1.28 11.27 4.45
N LYS A 207 -1.23 11.66 3.19
CA LYS A 207 -2.06 12.73 2.62
C LYS A 207 -3.53 12.30 2.55
N ALA A 208 -3.78 11.09 2.08
CA ALA A 208 -5.09 10.45 2.11
C ALA A 208 -4.94 8.93 1.94
N ALA A 209 -6.03 8.19 2.22
CA ALA A 209 -6.04 6.74 2.07
C ALA A 209 -7.36 6.24 1.46
N THR A 210 -7.26 5.23 0.59
CA THR A 210 -8.43 4.49 0.12
C THR A 210 -8.30 3.03 0.54
N PHE A 211 -9.33 2.53 1.18
CA PHE A 211 -9.42 1.15 1.65
C PHE A 211 -10.38 0.37 0.76
N ALA A 212 -9.98 -0.82 0.30
CA ALA A 212 -10.88 -1.75 -0.36
C ALA A 212 -11.01 -3.02 0.47
N SER A 213 -12.22 -3.51 0.63
CA SER A 213 -12.50 -4.80 1.24
C SER A 213 -13.87 -5.31 0.82
N ALA A 214 -13.99 -6.62 0.67
CA ALA A 214 -15.29 -7.28 0.47
C ALA A 214 -16.03 -7.54 1.79
N THR A 215 -15.34 -7.41 2.93
CA THR A 215 -15.85 -7.80 4.25
C THR A 215 -15.65 -6.67 5.24
N PHE A 216 -16.69 -5.89 5.47
CA PHE A 216 -16.79 -4.96 6.60
C PHE A 216 -17.84 -5.54 7.56
N ALA A 217 -17.45 -6.52 8.35
CA ALA A 217 -18.25 -7.09 9.43
C ALA A 217 -17.57 -6.84 10.77
#